data_2f50171bc09c25858758fafa754936a4
#
_entry.id   2f50171bc09c25858758fafa754936a4
#
_cell.length_a   1.000
_cell.length_b   1.000
_cell.length_c   1.000
_cell.angle_alpha   90.00
_cell.angle_beta   90.00
_cell.angle_gamma   90.00
#
_symmetry.space_group_name_H-M   'P 1'
#
loop_
_entity.id
_entity.type
_entity.pdbx_description
1 polymer ?
#
loop_
_entity_poly.entity_id
_entity_poly.type
_entity_poly.pdbx_seq_one_letter_code
_entity_poly.pdbx_strand_id
1 'polypeptide(L)'
;MAKTKLPNALERRHLLEKDLAASQALRLAEAYLAEERVVEALAFLRKAGADDRLREIGERAVRDGDVFLVRQIAALVGEPPTAEQWSATAAAAEAGGKARYEADAARQATRRGA
;
A
#
# COMPACT_ATOMS: atom_id res chain seq x y z
N MET A 1 -25.33 1.89 6.58
CA MET A 1 -24.83 2.05 5.21
C MET A 1 -24.32 0.72 4.68
N ALA A 2 -24.73 0.37 3.49
CA ALA A 2 -24.24 -0.85 2.87
C ALA A 2 -22.78 -0.67 2.46
N LYS A 3 -21.93 -1.63 2.81
CA LYS A 3 -20.54 -1.65 2.34
C LYS A 3 -20.53 -1.91 0.84
N THR A 4 -19.65 -1.24 0.12
CA THR A 4 -19.42 -1.53 -1.29
C THR A 4 -18.85 -2.95 -1.38
N LYS A 5 -19.55 -3.80 -2.15
CA LYS A 5 -19.07 -5.17 -2.37
C LYS A 5 -17.80 -5.14 -3.23
N LEU A 6 -16.74 -5.74 -2.73
CA LEU A 6 -15.49 -5.83 -3.48
C LEU A 6 -15.62 -6.90 -4.57
N PRO A 7 -15.18 -6.59 -5.81
CA PRO A 7 -15.18 -7.58 -6.87
C PRO A 7 -14.15 -8.69 -6.60
N ASN A 8 -14.44 -9.89 -7.09
CA ASN A 8 -13.44 -10.96 -7.08
C ASN A 8 -12.35 -10.68 -8.12
N ALA A 9 -11.32 -11.54 -8.20
CA ALA A 9 -10.19 -11.31 -9.09
C ALA A 9 -10.57 -11.17 -10.57
N LEU A 10 -11.51 -11.98 -11.05
CA LEU A 10 -11.98 -11.93 -12.44
C LEU A 10 -12.79 -10.67 -12.72
N GLU A 11 -13.72 -10.34 -11.82
CA GLU A 11 -14.53 -9.12 -11.93
C GLU A 11 -13.65 -7.87 -11.89
N ARG A 12 -12.63 -7.85 -11.00
CA ARG A 12 -11.66 -6.76 -10.90
C ARG A 12 -10.90 -6.58 -12.20
N ARG A 13 -10.45 -7.66 -12.81
CA ARG A 13 -9.75 -7.63 -14.08
C ARG A 13 -10.63 -7.02 -15.18
N HIS A 14 -11.89 -7.46 -15.25
CA HIS A 14 -12.85 -6.93 -16.22
C HIS A 14 -13.09 -5.43 -16.01
N LEU A 15 -13.25 -4.99 -14.77
CA LEU A 15 -13.45 -3.57 -14.45
C LEU A 15 -12.24 -2.72 -14.84
N LEU A 16 -11.02 -3.23 -14.67
CA LEU A 16 -9.81 -2.52 -15.04
C LEU A 16 -9.59 -2.45 -16.55
N GLU A 17 -10.12 -3.41 -17.31
CA GLU A 17 -10.06 -3.43 -18.77
C GLU A 17 -11.12 -2.54 -19.42
N LYS A 18 -12.19 -2.22 -18.70
CA LYS A 18 -13.28 -1.36 -19.16
C LYS A 18 -12.94 0.13 -19.06
N ASP A 19 -13.68 0.94 -19.79
CA ASP A 19 -13.79 2.38 -19.54
C ASP A 19 -14.64 2.58 -18.28
N LEU A 20 -13.99 2.66 -17.14
CA LEU A 20 -14.63 2.87 -15.85
C LEU A 20 -14.62 4.36 -15.53
N ALA A 21 -15.75 4.91 -15.13
CA ALA A 21 -15.80 6.33 -14.72
C ALA A 21 -14.86 6.56 -13.53
N ALA A 22 -14.20 7.72 -13.52
CA ALA A 22 -13.26 8.07 -12.45
C ALA A 22 -13.89 7.98 -11.04
N SER A 23 -15.13 8.42 -10.90
CA SER A 23 -15.87 8.37 -9.63
C SER A 23 -16.12 6.93 -9.16
N GLN A 24 -16.39 6.01 -10.08
CA GLN A 24 -16.58 4.59 -9.77
C GLN A 24 -15.25 3.93 -9.40
N ALA A 25 -14.18 4.26 -10.14
CA ALA A 25 -12.85 3.76 -9.86
C ALA A 25 -12.38 4.22 -8.47
N LEU A 26 -12.60 5.49 -8.13
CA LEU A 26 -12.24 6.02 -6.83
C LEU A 26 -13.02 5.34 -5.70
N ARG A 27 -14.31 5.12 -5.90
CA ARG A 27 -15.16 4.41 -4.92
C ARG A 27 -14.65 3.01 -4.64
N LEU A 28 -14.30 2.27 -5.69
CA LEU A 28 -13.74 0.93 -5.55
C LEU A 28 -12.39 0.96 -4.84
N ALA A 29 -11.53 1.92 -5.21
CA ALA A 29 -10.24 2.10 -4.55
C ALA A 29 -10.40 2.34 -3.05
N GLU A 30 -11.27 3.24 -2.66
CA GLU A 30 -11.51 3.55 -1.24
C GLU A 30 -12.09 2.35 -0.49
N ALA A 31 -12.94 1.55 -1.16
CA ALA A 31 -13.47 0.32 -0.58
C ALA A 31 -12.35 -0.71 -0.31
N TYR A 32 -11.39 -0.87 -1.24
CA TYR A 32 -10.24 -1.73 -1.02
C TYR A 32 -9.35 -1.21 0.10
N LEU A 33 -9.10 0.11 0.14
CA LEU A 33 -8.30 0.73 1.20
C LEU A 33 -8.93 0.54 2.58
N ALA A 34 -10.25 0.60 2.67
CA ALA A 34 -10.98 0.35 3.92
C ALA A 34 -10.78 -1.07 4.45
N GLU A 35 -10.52 -2.02 3.56
CA GLU A 35 -10.22 -3.42 3.90
C GLU A 35 -8.70 -3.67 4.00
N GLU A 36 -7.90 -2.62 4.01
CA GLU A 36 -6.43 -2.69 4.05
C GLU A 36 -5.82 -3.43 2.86
N ARG A 37 -6.52 -3.45 1.73
CA ARG A 37 -6.07 -4.10 0.50
C ARG A 37 -5.47 -3.05 -0.44
N VAL A 38 -4.33 -2.50 -0.04
CA VAL A 38 -3.69 -1.37 -0.71
C VAL A 38 -3.30 -1.70 -2.15
N VAL A 39 -2.70 -2.85 -2.38
CA VAL A 39 -2.20 -3.24 -3.71
C VAL A 39 -3.34 -3.27 -4.74
N GLU A 40 -4.49 -3.83 -4.37
CA GLU A 40 -5.65 -3.88 -5.25
C GLU A 40 -6.24 -2.49 -5.50
N ALA A 41 -6.14 -1.60 -4.52
CA ALA A 41 -6.62 -0.22 -4.64
C ALA A 41 -5.81 0.60 -5.65
N LEU A 42 -4.51 0.34 -5.79
CA LEU A 42 -3.60 1.15 -6.61
C LEU A 42 -4.04 1.26 -8.07
N ALA A 43 -4.44 0.15 -8.67
CA ALA A 43 -4.87 0.13 -10.06
C ALA A 43 -6.11 1.00 -10.29
N PHE A 44 -7.05 0.96 -9.35
CA PHE A 44 -8.26 1.79 -9.42
C PHE A 44 -7.97 3.27 -9.17
N LEU A 45 -7.03 3.58 -8.27
CA LEU A 45 -6.59 4.95 -8.04
C LEU A 45 -5.94 5.54 -9.30
N ARG A 46 -5.13 4.75 -9.98
CA ARG A 46 -4.53 5.17 -11.25
C ARG A 46 -5.62 5.40 -12.30
N LYS A 47 -6.56 4.49 -12.41
CA LYS A 47 -7.67 4.59 -13.36
C LYS A 47 -8.55 5.81 -13.08
N ALA A 48 -8.67 6.18 -11.81
CA ALA A 48 -9.41 7.38 -11.40
C ALA A 48 -8.62 8.67 -11.61
N GLY A 49 -7.33 8.60 -11.93
CA GLY A 49 -6.47 9.78 -12.02
C GLY A 49 -6.22 10.43 -10.66
N ALA A 50 -6.31 9.67 -9.58
CA ALA A 50 -6.20 10.16 -8.21
C ALA A 50 -4.74 10.21 -7.75
N ASP A 51 -3.91 11.00 -8.43
CA ASP A 51 -2.47 11.09 -8.15
C ASP A 51 -2.17 11.59 -6.75
N ASP A 52 -2.95 12.53 -6.24
CA ASP A 52 -2.76 13.05 -4.88
C ASP A 52 -2.98 11.96 -3.84
N ARG A 53 -3.98 11.13 -4.05
CA ARG A 53 -4.24 9.98 -3.17
C ARG A 53 -3.11 8.96 -3.23
N LEU A 54 -2.58 8.72 -4.42
CA LEU A 54 -1.42 7.84 -4.61
C LEU A 54 -0.20 8.39 -3.87
N ARG A 55 0.03 9.71 -3.94
CA ARG A 55 1.14 10.36 -3.22
C ARG A 55 0.99 10.23 -1.71
N GLU A 56 -0.22 10.39 -1.17
CA GLU A 56 -0.49 10.18 0.26
C GLU A 56 -0.11 8.76 0.70
N ILE A 57 -0.50 7.77 -0.08
CA ILE A 57 -0.17 6.36 0.18
C ILE A 57 1.35 6.16 0.10
N GLY A 58 2.00 6.80 -0.87
CA GLY A 58 3.45 6.77 -1.02
C GLY A 58 4.19 7.36 0.18
N GLU A 59 3.72 8.49 0.71
CA GLU A 59 4.29 9.12 1.90
C GLU A 59 4.17 8.21 3.11
N ARG A 60 3.02 7.58 3.28
CA ARG A 60 2.81 6.59 4.34
C ARG A 60 3.74 5.39 4.19
N ALA A 61 3.91 4.92 2.96
CA ALA A 61 4.82 3.81 2.66
C ALA A 61 6.26 4.13 3.06
N VAL A 62 6.70 5.37 2.84
CA VAL A 62 8.01 5.83 3.29
C VAL A 62 8.11 5.74 4.82
N ARG A 63 7.12 6.25 5.53
CA ARG A 63 7.10 6.20 7.01
C ARG A 63 7.08 4.77 7.54
N ASP A 64 6.43 3.87 6.83
CA ASP A 64 6.32 2.46 7.22
C ASP A 64 7.53 1.63 6.78
N GLY A 65 8.41 2.19 5.97
CA GLY A 65 9.57 1.48 5.43
C GLY A 65 9.18 0.41 4.40
N ASP A 66 8.06 0.59 3.72
CA ASP A 66 7.56 -0.34 2.71
C ASP A 66 8.19 -0.02 1.35
N VAL A 67 9.37 -0.56 1.10
CA VAL A 67 10.17 -0.34 -0.12
C VAL A 67 9.38 -0.74 -1.37
N PHE A 68 8.68 -1.86 -1.32
CA PHE A 68 7.90 -2.36 -2.44
C PHE A 68 6.81 -1.36 -2.83
N LEU A 69 6.05 -0.88 -1.85
CA LEU A 69 4.96 0.06 -2.09
C LEU A 69 5.47 1.42 -2.57
N VAL A 70 6.60 1.90 -2.02
CA VAL A 70 7.24 3.14 -2.48
C VAL A 70 7.57 3.04 -3.96
N ARG A 71 8.14 1.93 -4.42
CA ARG A 71 8.45 1.71 -5.84
C ARG A 71 7.20 1.64 -6.71
N GLN A 72 6.17 0.95 -6.23
CA GLN A 72 4.90 0.82 -6.94
C GLN A 72 4.24 2.19 -7.17
N ILE A 73 4.17 2.99 -6.13
CA ILE A 73 3.57 4.34 -6.20
C ILE A 73 4.38 5.23 -7.15
N ALA A 74 5.70 5.22 -7.03
CA ALA A 74 6.58 6.01 -7.90
C ALA A 74 6.34 5.69 -9.38
N ALA A 75 6.22 4.40 -9.70
CA ALA A 75 5.94 3.96 -11.07
C ALA A 75 4.57 4.43 -11.56
N LEU A 76 3.56 4.36 -10.71
CA LEU A 76 2.19 4.75 -11.06
C LEU A 76 2.06 6.26 -11.26
N VAL A 77 2.70 7.05 -10.42
CA VAL A 77 2.67 8.52 -10.50
C VAL A 77 3.65 9.06 -11.53
N GLY A 78 4.69 8.29 -11.86
CA GLY A 78 5.73 8.71 -12.78
C GLY A 78 6.74 9.66 -12.15
N GLU A 79 6.87 9.62 -10.83
CA GLU A 79 7.81 10.45 -10.07
C GLU A 79 8.76 9.54 -9.28
N PRO A 80 10.04 9.44 -9.68
CA PRO A 80 11.00 8.63 -8.93
C PRO A 80 11.16 9.13 -7.51
N PRO A 81 11.31 8.24 -6.52
CA PRO A 81 11.56 8.68 -5.16
C PRO A 81 12.88 9.45 -5.07
N THR A 82 12.90 10.48 -4.25
CA THR A 82 14.11 11.26 -4.00
C THR A 82 15.08 10.47 -3.13
N ALA A 83 16.34 10.88 -3.13
CA ALA A 83 17.36 10.29 -2.25
C ALA A 83 16.94 10.39 -0.78
N GLU A 84 16.31 11.51 -0.41
CA GLU A 84 15.78 11.77 0.93
C GLU A 84 14.68 10.78 1.31
N GLN A 85 13.76 10.53 0.37
CA GLN A 85 12.68 9.56 0.55
C GLN A 85 13.22 8.14 0.69
N TRP A 86 14.21 7.77 -0.12
CA TRP A 86 14.85 6.45 -0.01
C TRP A 86 15.58 6.28 1.31
N SER A 87 16.27 7.32 1.78
CA SER A 87 16.95 7.32 3.07
C SER A 87 15.95 7.11 4.22
N ALA A 88 14.83 7.85 4.20
CA ALA A 88 13.79 7.73 5.20
C ALA A 88 13.13 6.35 5.18
N THR A 89 12.88 5.81 3.99
CA THR A 89 12.30 4.47 3.81
C THR A 89 13.23 3.40 4.37
N ALA A 90 14.52 3.50 4.06
CA ALA A 90 15.52 2.54 4.56
C ALA A 90 15.63 2.58 6.08
N ALA A 91 15.64 3.78 6.67
CA ALA A 91 15.71 3.95 8.12
C ALA A 91 14.46 3.36 8.80
N ALA A 92 13.28 3.60 8.25
CA ALA A 92 12.03 3.04 8.76
C ALA A 92 11.99 1.52 8.64
N ALA A 93 12.46 0.98 7.53
CA ALA A 93 12.54 -0.48 7.30
C ALA A 93 13.49 -1.14 8.30
N GLU A 94 14.64 -0.53 8.55
CA GLU A 94 15.62 -1.02 9.54
C GLU A 94 15.02 -1.01 10.94
N ALA A 95 14.40 0.08 11.34
CA ALA A 95 13.74 0.20 12.64
C ALA A 95 12.64 -0.85 12.83
N GLY A 96 11.81 -1.05 11.80
CA GLY A 96 10.73 -2.05 11.82
C GLY A 96 11.26 -3.48 11.87
N GLY A 97 12.32 -3.77 11.11
CA GLY A 97 12.97 -5.07 11.11
C GLY A 97 13.63 -5.38 12.45
N LYS A 98 14.31 -4.39 13.03
CA LYS A 98 14.94 -4.50 14.34
C LYS A 98 13.92 -4.77 15.44
N ALA A 99 12.82 -4.02 15.43
CA ALA A 99 11.74 -4.22 16.41
C ALA A 99 11.15 -5.63 16.32
N ARG A 100 10.95 -6.14 15.10
CA ARG A 100 10.48 -7.52 14.89
C ARG A 100 11.48 -8.55 15.40
N TYR A 101 12.76 -8.33 15.16
CA TYR A 101 13.83 -9.20 15.64
C TYR A 101 13.88 -9.24 17.17
N GLU A 102 13.79 -8.09 17.81
CA GLU A 102 13.78 -7.98 19.28
C GLU A 102 12.59 -8.72 19.88
N ALA A 103 11.40 -8.55 19.30
CA ALA A 103 10.19 -9.23 19.74
C ALA A 103 10.31 -10.76 19.61
N ASP A 104 10.88 -11.22 18.51
CA ASP A 104 11.11 -12.65 18.27
C ASP A 104 12.13 -13.23 19.26
N ALA A 105 13.22 -12.52 19.49
CA ALA A 105 14.23 -12.92 20.46
C ALA A 105 13.64 -13.04 21.88
N ALA A 106 12.76 -12.12 22.28
CA ALA A 106 12.08 -12.15 23.56
C ALA A 106 11.18 -13.40 23.68
N ARG A 107 10.46 -13.73 22.62
CA ARG A 107 9.62 -14.94 22.57
C ARG A 107 10.45 -16.22 22.68
N GLN A 108 11.59 -16.27 22.01
CA GLN A 108 12.52 -17.40 22.07
C GLN A 108 13.10 -17.58 23.48
N ALA A 109 13.50 -16.48 24.13
CA ALA A 109 14.02 -16.50 25.49
C ALA A 109 12.95 -17.02 26.48
N THR A 110 11.70 -16.58 26.36
CA THR A 110 10.59 -17.06 27.19
C THR A 110 10.36 -18.56 27.01
N ARG A 111 10.39 -19.05 25.77
CA ARG A 111 10.25 -20.47 25.45
C ARG A 111 11.33 -21.34 26.11
N ARG A 112 12.57 -20.88 26.10
CA ARG A 112 13.71 -21.60 26.67
C ARG A 112 13.74 -21.55 28.19
N GLY A 113 13.18 -20.49 28.75
CA GLY A 113 13.10 -20.30 30.19
C GLY A 113 11.96 -21.06 30.89
N ALA A 114 11.05 -21.64 30.11
CA ALA A 114 9.88 -22.33 30.66
C ALA A 114 10.21 -23.76 31.15
#